data_cbc1d0cf130355b0ba7388122c266b92
#
_entry.id   cbc1d0cf130355b0ba7388122c266b92
#
_cell.length_a   1.000
_cell.length_b   1.000
_cell.length_c   1.000
_cell.angle_alpha   90.00
_cell.angle_beta   90.00
_cell.angle_gamma   90.00
#
_symmetry.space_group_name_H-M   'P 1'
#
loop_
_entity.id
_entity.type
_entity.pdbx_description
1 polymer ?
#
loop_
_entity_poly.entity_id
_entity_poly.type
_entity_poly.pdbx_seq_one_letter_code
_entity_poly.pdbx_strand_id
1 'polypeptide(L)'
;IDRFRGRVIFPIHSMSGRTLGFGARILNNQLKTAKYLNSPESLIYNKSTILYGIFYAKQEIAKLDNCFIVEGYTDVIQLHQKGVMNVVSSSGTALTIDQITLIRRLTSNVTMLFDGDKAGVNATLRGIDIILTAGLNVSVCSFPNGEDPDSYSQDKSYEEIDDYLKNNSQDFI
;
A
#
# COMPACT_ATOMS: atom_id res chain seq x y z
N ILE A 1 -16.49 -2.58 25.07
CA ILE A 1 -15.68 -1.35 24.85
C ILE A 1 -15.44 -1.24 23.35
N ASP A 2 -15.84 -0.11 22.77
CA ASP A 2 -15.60 0.17 21.36
C ASP A 2 -14.11 0.49 21.13
N ARG A 3 -13.40 -0.42 20.46
CA ARG A 3 -11.96 -0.31 20.18
C ARG A 3 -11.66 0.85 19.21
N PHE A 4 -12.57 1.18 18.31
CA PHE A 4 -12.37 2.12 17.21
C PHE A 4 -13.10 3.46 17.40
N ARG A 5 -13.56 3.75 18.60
CA ARG A 5 -14.28 4.99 18.91
C ARG A 5 -13.50 6.23 18.48
N GLY A 6 -14.18 7.18 17.81
CA GLY A 6 -13.57 8.43 17.34
C GLY A 6 -12.56 8.26 16.20
N ARG A 7 -12.72 7.23 15.36
CA ARG A 7 -11.81 6.90 14.26
C ARG A 7 -12.54 6.73 12.93
N VAL A 8 -11.87 7.05 11.85
CA VAL A 8 -12.24 6.59 10.50
C VAL A 8 -11.85 5.12 10.39
N ILE A 9 -12.75 4.29 9.83
CA ILE A 9 -12.58 2.85 9.73
C ILE A 9 -12.27 2.47 8.28
N PHE A 10 -11.25 1.64 8.10
CA PHE A 10 -10.84 1.06 6.83
C PHE A 10 -11.09 -0.44 6.85
N PRO A 11 -12.16 -0.95 6.19
CA PRO A 11 -12.39 -2.39 6.10
C PRO A 11 -11.26 -3.06 5.29
N ILE A 12 -10.71 -4.14 5.82
CA ILE A 12 -9.64 -4.91 5.20
C ILE A 12 -10.23 -6.19 4.63
N HIS A 13 -10.08 -6.42 3.33
CA HIS A 13 -10.72 -7.51 2.60
C HIS A 13 -9.71 -8.60 2.19
N SER A 14 -10.19 -9.83 2.15
CA SER A 14 -9.51 -10.93 1.46
C SER A 14 -9.54 -10.73 -0.05
N MET A 15 -8.79 -11.55 -0.80
CA MET A 15 -8.86 -11.61 -2.27
C MET A 15 -10.27 -11.86 -2.82
N SER A 16 -11.14 -12.53 -2.05
CA SER A 16 -12.54 -12.81 -2.41
C SER A 16 -13.54 -11.71 -2.00
N GLY A 17 -13.08 -10.64 -1.32
CA GLY A 17 -13.92 -9.53 -0.89
C GLY A 17 -14.58 -9.71 0.48
N ARG A 18 -14.26 -10.77 1.22
CA ARG A 18 -14.73 -10.93 2.61
C ARG A 18 -13.96 -10.01 3.54
N THR A 19 -14.65 -9.27 4.40
CA THR A 19 -14.00 -8.46 5.44
C THR A 19 -13.31 -9.38 6.46
N LEU A 20 -12.02 -9.20 6.64
CA LEU A 20 -11.17 -9.97 7.57
C LEU A 20 -10.93 -9.20 8.87
N GLY A 21 -10.83 -7.89 8.79
CA GLY A 21 -10.53 -6.99 9.90
C GLY A 21 -10.68 -5.54 9.50
N PHE A 22 -10.22 -4.67 10.37
CA PHE A 22 -10.33 -3.22 10.20
C PHE A 22 -9.03 -2.53 10.56
N GLY A 23 -8.62 -1.56 9.75
CA GLY A 23 -7.73 -0.49 10.14
C GLY A 23 -8.53 0.72 10.62
N ALA A 24 -7.94 1.58 11.40
CA ALA A 24 -8.60 2.79 11.86
C ALA A 24 -7.60 3.93 12.10
N ARG A 25 -7.96 5.15 11.67
CA ARG A 25 -7.19 6.38 11.89
C ARG A 25 -7.97 7.32 12.80
N ILE A 26 -7.30 7.87 13.81
CA ILE A 26 -7.92 8.82 14.74
C ILE A 26 -8.37 10.08 14.01
N LEU A 27 -9.56 10.59 14.35
CA LEU A 27 -10.10 11.85 13.81
C LEU A 27 -9.46 13.07 14.47
N ASN A 28 -9.15 12.98 15.76
CA ASN A 28 -8.56 14.08 16.54
C ASN A 28 -7.11 13.77 16.89
N ASN A 29 -6.17 14.40 16.17
CA ASN A 29 -4.73 14.21 16.39
C ASN A 29 -4.19 14.80 17.73
N GLN A 30 -4.99 15.55 18.48
CA GLN A 30 -4.60 16.10 19.78
C GLN A 30 -4.67 15.06 20.91
N LEU A 31 -5.33 13.94 20.70
CA LEU A 31 -5.41 12.87 21.69
C LEU A 31 -4.10 12.09 21.75
N LYS A 32 -3.57 11.88 22.94
CA LYS A 32 -2.36 11.07 23.21
C LYS A 32 -2.62 9.56 23.02
N THR A 33 -3.07 9.17 21.83
CA THR A 33 -3.33 7.77 21.47
C THR A 33 -2.70 7.46 20.12
N ALA A 34 -2.54 6.18 19.80
CA ALA A 34 -1.98 5.77 18.52
C ALA A 34 -2.77 6.36 17.34
N LYS A 35 -2.06 7.00 16.39
CA LYS A 35 -2.65 7.59 15.17
C LYS A 35 -3.41 6.54 14.36
N TYR A 36 -2.81 5.36 14.18
CA TYR A 36 -3.43 4.21 13.54
C TYR A 36 -3.62 3.06 14.52
N LEU A 37 -4.69 2.31 14.35
CA LEU A 37 -5.02 1.14 15.12
C LEU A 37 -5.62 0.08 14.20
N ASN A 38 -5.12 -1.15 14.29
CA ASN A 38 -5.65 -2.27 13.53
C ASN A 38 -6.40 -3.26 14.40
N SER A 39 -7.25 -4.09 13.79
CA SER A 39 -7.81 -5.27 14.46
C SER A 39 -6.67 -6.11 15.07
N PRO A 40 -6.91 -6.76 16.20
CA PRO A 40 -5.94 -7.73 16.74
C PRO A 40 -5.82 -8.93 15.79
N GLU A 41 -4.68 -9.59 15.84
CA GLU A 41 -4.48 -10.88 15.17
C GLU A 41 -5.57 -11.88 15.60
N SER A 42 -6.05 -12.66 14.65
CA SER A 42 -7.10 -13.67 14.87
C SER A 42 -6.99 -14.80 13.84
N LEU A 43 -7.83 -15.81 13.96
CA LEU A 43 -7.87 -16.92 12.99
C LEU A 43 -8.19 -16.48 11.55
N ILE A 44 -8.88 -15.34 11.38
CA ILE A 44 -9.26 -14.82 10.07
C ILE A 44 -8.47 -13.57 9.65
N TYR A 45 -7.76 -12.93 10.57
CA TYR A 45 -7.01 -11.72 10.33
C TYR A 45 -5.57 -11.87 10.80
N ASN A 46 -4.66 -12.00 9.85
CA ASN A 46 -3.22 -12.01 10.07
C ASN A 46 -2.57 -10.95 9.17
N LYS A 47 -2.00 -9.92 9.79
CA LYS A 47 -1.41 -8.78 9.06
C LYS A 47 -0.31 -9.19 8.08
N SER A 48 0.45 -10.22 8.41
CA SER A 48 1.54 -10.71 7.56
C SER A 48 1.08 -11.37 6.26
N THR A 49 -0.19 -11.72 6.15
CA THR A 49 -0.75 -12.45 5.00
C THR A 49 -1.79 -11.64 4.22
N ILE A 50 -1.96 -10.36 4.55
CA ILE A 50 -3.02 -9.51 4.01
C ILE A 50 -2.42 -8.24 3.41
N LEU A 51 -2.97 -7.80 2.27
CA LEU A 51 -2.69 -6.50 1.66
C LEU A 51 -3.98 -5.68 1.60
N TYR A 52 -3.94 -4.44 2.10
CA TYR A 52 -5.06 -3.53 1.94
C TYR A 52 -5.23 -3.11 0.48
N GLY A 53 -6.46 -3.04 0.03
CA GLY A 53 -6.78 -2.68 -1.36
C GLY A 53 -6.77 -3.85 -2.35
N ILE A 54 -6.19 -5.01 -2.03
CA ILE A 54 -5.96 -6.12 -2.97
C ILE A 54 -7.24 -6.63 -3.65
N PHE A 55 -8.39 -6.63 -2.96
CA PHE A 55 -9.66 -7.04 -3.55
C PHE A 55 -10.07 -6.15 -4.72
N TYR A 56 -9.89 -4.85 -4.56
CA TYR A 56 -10.23 -3.85 -5.58
C TYR A 56 -9.16 -3.78 -6.68
N ALA A 57 -7.90 -3.94 -6.31
CA ALA A 57 -6.75 -3.77 -7.20
C ALA A 57 -6.47 -4.97 -8.11
N LYS A 58 -6.86 -6.19 -7.72
CA LYS A 58 -6.43 -7.44 -8.35
C LYS A 58 -6.66 -7.53 -9.86
N GLN A 59 -7.76 -6.98 -10.37
CA GLN A 59 -8.06 -7.00 -11.80
C GLN A 59 -7.15 -6.06 -12.59
N GLU A 60 -6.94 -4.84 -12.07
CA GLU A 60 -6.06 -3.86 -12.72
C GLU A 60 -4.59 -4.26 -12.59
N ILE A 61 -4.17 -4.89 -11.46
CA ILE A 61 -2.82 -5.46 -11.34
C ILE A 61 -2.56 -6.48 -12.44
N ALA A 62 -3.48 -7.42 -12.65
CA ALA A 62 -3.33 -8.46 -13.70
C ALA A 62 -3.38 -7.86 -15.10
N LYS A 63 -4.23 -6.87 -15.34
CA LYS A 63 -4.42 -6.22 -16.65
C LYS A 63 -3.22 -5.35 -17.03
N LEU A 64 -2.68 -4.58 -16.08
CA LEU A 64 -1.55 -3.68 -16.29
C LEU A 64 -0.19 -4.37 -16.11
N ASP A 65 -0.20 -5.65 -15.68
CA ASP A 65 0.98 -6.45 -15.35
C ASP A 65 1.97 -5.71 -14.42
N ASN A 66 1.42 -4.94 -13.47
CA ASN A 66 2.21 -4.25 -12.45
C ASN A 66 1.38 -4.00 -11.19
N CYS A 67 2.02 -4.11 -10.01
CA CYS A 67 1.45 -3.80 -8.73
C CYS A 67 2.24 -2.67 -8.06
N PHE A 68 1.58 -1.56 -7.78
CA PHE A 68 2.12 -0.51 -6.93
C PHE A 68 1.94 -0.88 -5.44
N ILE A 69 3.00 -0.76 -4.65
CA ILE A 69 2.97 -0.96 -3.20
C ILE A 69 3.26 0.37 -2.51
N VAL A 70 2.35 0.77 -1.62
CA VAL A 70 2.46 1.97 -0.77
C VAL A 70 2.43 1.58 0.71
N GLU A 71 2.69 2.53 1.62
CA GLU A 71 2.77 2.25 3.05
C GLU A 71 1.40 2.25 3.74
N GLY A 72 0.54 3.22 3.43
CA GLY A 72 -0.66 3.53 4.20
C GLY A 72 -1.99 3.26 3.51
N TYR A 73 -3.06 3.27 4.32
CA TYR A 73 -4.45 3.18 3.84
C TYR A 73 -4.85 4.38 2.98
N THR A 74 -4.43 5.56 3.40
CA THR A 74 -4.77 6.82 2.72
C THR A 74 -4.15 6.91 1.35
N ASP A 75 -2.91 6.44 1.19
CA ASP A 75 -2.22 6.40 -0.10
C ASP A 75 -2.98 5.55 -1.13
N VAL A 76 -3.42 4.34 -0.70
CA VAL A 76 -4.23 3.46 -1.57
C VAL A 76 -5.54 4.14 -1.95
N ILE A 77 -6.25 4.73 -0.98
CA ILE A 77 -7.55 5.36 -1.22
C ILE A 77 -7.39 6.54 -2.18
N GLN A 78 -6.41 7.39 -1.93
CA GLN A 78 -6.16 8.59 -2.74
C GLN A 78 -5.80 8.22 -4.18
N LEU A 79 -4.87 7.29 -4.37
CA LEU A 79 -4.49 6.83 -5.70
C LEU A 79 -5.66 6.15 -6.43
N HIS A 80 -6.43 5.29 -5.75
CA HIS A 80 -7.64 4.71 -6.33
C HIS A 80 -8.68 5.77 -6.73
N GLN A 81 -8.89 6.80 -5.89
CA GLN A 81 -9.79 7.92 -6.20
C GLN A 81 -9.34 8.69 -7.43
N LYS A 82 -8.05 8.75 -7.69
CA LYS A 82 -7.45 9.38 -8.87
C LYS A 82 -7.40 8.46 -10.09
N GLY A 83 -7.84 7.21 -10.00
CA GLY A 83 -7.90 6.26 -11.10
C GLY A 83 -6.71 5.29 -11.20
N VAL A 84 -5.68 5.44 -10.35
CA VAL A 84 -4.57 4.48 -10.27
C VAL A 84 -5.01 3.32 -9.38
N MET A 85 -5.58 2.27 -10.00
CA MET A 85 -6.31 1.22 -9.28
C MET A 85 -5.47 0.00 -8.91
N ASN A 86 -4.28 -0.17 -9.50
CA ASN A 86 -3.39 -1.31 -9.24
C ASN A 86 -2.48 -1.10 -8.02
N VAL A 87 -3.01 -0.48 -6.96
CA VAL A 87 -2.28 -0.09 -5.74
C VAL A 87 -2.74 -0.89 -4.54
N VAL A 88 -1.79 -1.34 -3.72
CA VAL A 88 -2.03 -2.06 -2.46
C VAL A 88 -1.11 -1.52 -1.36
N SER A 89 -1.43 -1.81 -0.09
CA SER A 89 -0.59 -1.41 1.05
C SER A 89 -0.36 -2.57 2.02
N SER A 90 0.84 -2.60 2.61
CA SER A 90 1.17 -3.47 3.75
C SER A 90 0.57 -2.98 5.07
N SER A 91 -0.02 -1.76 5.07
CA SER A 91 -0.81 -1.19 6.19
C SER A 91 -0.03 -1.02 7.50
N GLY A 92 1.16 -0.44 7.40
CA GLY A 92 2.00 -0.10 8.57
C GLY A 92 2.74 -1.29 9.18
N THR A 93 2.92 -2.35 8.40
CA THR A 93 3.82 -3.46 8.72
C THR A 93 4.93 -3.55 7.68
N ALA A 94 6.09 -4.09 8.06
CA ALA A 94 7.09 -4.45 7.06
C ALA A 94 6.48 -5.44 6.05
N LEU A 95 6.83 -5.28 4.77
CA LEU A 95 6.40 -6.20 3.72
C LEU A 95 6.87 -7.63 4.03
N THR A 96 6.05 -8.62 3.72
CA THR A 96 6.33 -10.03 4.01
C THR A 96 6.31 -10.89 2.75
N ILE A 97 6.95 -12.05 2.83
CA ILE A 97 6.95 -13.03 1.73
C ILE A 97 5.53 -13.54 1.40
N ASP A 98 4.66 -13.66 2.42
CA ASP A 98 3.28 -14.09 2.21
C ASP A 98 2.47 -13.03 1.45
N GLN A 99 2.67 -11.75 1.76
CA GLN A 99 2.06 -10.64 1.03
C GLN A 99 2.55 -10.60 -0.43
N ILE A 100 3.84 -10.78 -0.66
CA ILE A 100 4.40 -10.86 -2.02
C ILE A 100 3.87 -12.09 -2.77
N THR A 101 3.66 -13.20 -2.09
CA THR A 101 3.05 -14.39 -2.70
C THR A 101 1.62 -14.13 -3.21
N LEU A 102 0.85 -13.24 -2.56
CA LEU A 102 -0.46 -12.81 -3.09
C LEU A 102 -0.30 -12.05 -4.40
N ILE A 103 0.64 -11.09 -4.45
CA ILE A 103 0.90 -10.27 -5.65
C ILE A 103 1.41 -11.15 -6.80
N ARG A 104 2.32 -12.07 -6.53
CA ARG A 104 2.90 -12.99 -7.52
C ARG A 104 1.87 -13.83 -8.29
N ARG A 105 0.68 -14.05 -7.71
CA ARG A 105 -0.43 -14.71 -8.41
C ARG A 105 -1.07 -13.85 -9.50
N LEU A 106 -0.80 -12.55 -9.48
CA LEU A 106 -1.44 -11.56 -10.36
C LEU A 106 -0.45 -10.97 -11.37
N THR A 107 0.80 -10.76 -10.98
CA THR A 107 1.86 -10.16 -11.80
C THR A 107 3.23 -10.58 -11.32
N SER A 108 4.23 -10.47 -12.21
CA SER A 108 5.65 -10.60 -11.85
C SER A 108 6.35 -9.25 -11.64
N ASN A 109 5.64 -8.13 -11.83
CA ASN A 109 6.23 -6.80 -11.77
C ASN A 109 5.65 -6.01 -10.59
N VAL A 110 6.52 -5.43 -9.79
CA VAL A 110 6.17 -4.64 -8.62
C VAL A 110 6.89 -3.30 -8.68
N THR A 111 6.17 -2.22 -8.40
CA THR A 111 6.78 -0.90 -8.21
C THR A 111 6.50 -0.43 -6.78
N MET A 112 7.55 -0.20 -6.01
CA MET A 112 7.43 0.36 -4.67
C MET A 112 7.37 1.89 -4.75
N LEU A 113 6.31 2.45 -4.20
CA LEU A 113 6.12 3.90 -4.06
C LEU A 113 6.44 4.28 -2.61
N PHE A 114 7.36 5.19 -2.40
CA PHE A 114 7.80 5.54 -1.06
C PHE A 114 8.00 7.05 -0.88
N ASP A 115 7.87 7.47 0.36
CA ASP A 115 8.15 8.83 0.77
C ASP A 115 9.63 9.13 0.59
N GLY A 116 9.97 10.30 0.08
CA GLY A 116 11.34 10.70 -0.20
C GLY A 116 12.22 10.92 1.04
N ASP A 117 11.84 10.41 2.21
CA ASP A 117 12.58 10.55 3.46
C ASP A 117 13.54 9.35 3.71
N LYS A 118 14.48 9.55 4.67
CA LYS A 118 15.49 8.51 4.99
C LYS A 118 14.89 7.24 5.62
N ALA A 119 13.74 7.34 6.29
CA ALA A 119 13.08 6.20 6.92
C ALA A 119 12.40 5.33 5.86
N GLY A 120 11.74 5.96 4.89
CA GLY A 120 11.15 5.30 3.73
C GLY A 120 12.19 4.54 2.92
N VAL A 121 13.37 5.11 2.67
CA VAL A 121 14.45 4.44 1.93
C VAL A 121 14.87 3.11 2.57
N ASN A 122 15.06 3.06 3.90
CA ASN A 122 15.47 1.83 4.58
C ASN A 122 14.35 0.76 4.60
N ALA A 123 13.08 1.17 4.72
CA ALA A 123 11.95 0.27 4.64
C ALA A 123 11.82 -0.30 3.22
N THR A 124 12.01 0.53 2.21
CA THR A 124 12.01 0.17 0.79
C THR A 124 13.10 -0.86 0.47
N LEU A 125 14.34 -0.65 0.90
CA LEU A 125 15.43 -1.60 0.66
C LEU A 125 15.11 -3.01 1.20
N ARG A 126 14.54 -3.11 2.41
CA ARG A 126 14.11 -4.42 2.95
C ARG A 126 12.97 -5.03 2.14
N GLY A 127 12.04 -4.22 1.66
CA GLY A 127 10.96 -4.66 0.79
C GLY A 127 11.47 -5.21 -0.54
N ILE A 128 12.45 -4.54 -1.14
CA ILE A 128 13.12 -4.96 -2.38
C ILE A 128 13.74 -6.35 -2.23
N ASP A 129 14.50 -6.59 -1.16
CA ASP A 129 15.11 -7.90 -0.92
C ASP A 129 14.09 -9.03 -0.87
N ILE A 130 12.93 -8.78 -0.25
CA ILE A 130 11.83 -9.75 -0.17
C ILE A 130 11.22 -10.00 -1.56
N ILE A 131 11.00 -8.95 -2.35
CA ILE A 131 10.43 -9.03 -3.70
C ILE A 131 11.35 -9.82 -4.62
N LEU A 132 12.64 -9.48 -4.63
CA LEU A 132 13.66 -10.17 -5.43
C LEU A 132 13.81 -11.63 -5.01
N THR A 133 13.81 -11.93 -3.71
CA THR A 133 13.87 -13.31 -3.18
C THR A 133 12.67 -14.14 -3.64
N ALA A 134 11.51 -13.51 -3.82
CA ALA A 134 10.31 -14.16 -4.35
C ALA A 134 10.34 -14.34 -5.88
N GLY A 135 11.36 -13.83 -6.56
CA GLY A 135 11.56 -13.95 -8.01
C GLY A 135 10.66 -13.01 -8.83
N LEU A 136 10.30 -11.84 -8.27
CA LEU A 136 9.60 -10.77 -8.99
C LEU A 136 10.58 -9.67 -9.41
N ASN A 137 10.23 -8.97 -10.48
CA ASN A 137 10.90 -7.74 -10.89
C ASN A 137 10.47 -6.60 -9.97
N VAL A 138 11.39 -5.72 -9.62
CA VAL A 138 11.10 -4.59 -8.74
C VAL A 138 11.63 -3.28 -9.32
N SER A 139 10.74 -2.32 -9.40
CA SER A 139 11.05 -0.91 -9.66
C SER A 139 10.74 -0.08 -8.43
N VAL A 140 11.34 1.09 -8.35
CA VAL A 140 11.13 2.04 -7.26
C VAL A 140 10.77 3.41 -7.83
N CYS A 141 9.85 4.11 -7.16
CA CYS A 141 9.49 5.48 -7.47
C CYS A 141 9.39 6.28 -6.18
N SER A 142 10.16 7.33 -6.04
CA SER A 142 10.11 8.26 -4.90
C SER A 142 9.33 9.51 -5.28
N PHE A 143 8.62 10.07 -4.31
CA PHE A 143 7.92 11.35 -4.48
C PHE A 143 8.84 12.53 -4.11
N PRO A 144 8.66 13.71 -4.74
CA PRO A 144 9.52 14.86 -4.53
C PRO A 144 9.27 15.52 -3.17
N ASN A 145 10.29 16.20 -2.64
CA ASN A 145 10.18 17.11 -1.49
C ASN A 145 9.61 16.49 -0.18
N GLY A 146 9.75 15.19 0.02
CA GLY A 146 9.20 14.51 1.20
C GLY A 146 7.68 14.37 1.17
N GLU A 147 7.06 14.51 0.01
CA GLU A 147 5.66 14.16 -0.19
C GLU A 147 5.47 12.65 -0.16
N ASP A 148 4.30 12.22 0.31
CA ASP A 148 3.81 10.85 0.19
C ASP A 148 2.83 10.72 -1.00
N PRO A 149 2.44 9.52 -1.40
CA PRO A 149 1.49 9.32 -2.50
C PRO A 149 0.15 10.03 -2.29
N ASP A 150 -0.33 10.13 -1.04
CA ASP A 150 -1.57 10.82 -0.68
C ASP A 150 -1.45 12.32 -0.98
N SER A 151 -0.47 13.01 -0.38
CA SER A 151 -0.28 14.46 -0.55
C SER A 151 0.04 14.85 -1.99
N TYR A 152 0.93 14.10 -2.64
CA TYR A 152 1.32 14.35 -4.03
C TYR A 152 0.13 14.31 -4.99
N SER A 153 -0.81 13.40 -4.77
CA SER A 153 -1.91 13.15 -5.69
C SER A 153 -3.13 14.05 -5.49
N GLN A 154 -3.19 14.84 -4.40
CA GLN A 154 -4.40 15.59 -4.03
C GLN A 154 -4.90 16.51 -5.15
N ASP A 155 -4.01 17.32 -5.72
CA ASP A 155 -4.34 18.36 -6.70
C ASP A 155 -4.02 17.95 -8.16
N LYS A 156 -3.68 16.67 -8.41
CA LYS A 156 -3.27 16.17 -9.73
C LYS A 156 -4.36 15.35 -10.40
N SER A 157 -4.36 15.38 -11.74
CA SER A 157 -5.18 14.51 -12.57
C SER A 157 -4.58 13.09 -12.65
N TYR A 158 -5.37 12.12 -13.17
CA TYR A 158 -4.88 10.77 -13.44
C TYR A 158 -3.67 10.79 -14.39
N GLU A 159 -3.75 11.58 -15.47
CA GLU A 159 -2.71 11.66 -16.49
C GLU A 159 -1.38 12.18 -15.90
N GLU A 160 -1.44 13.20 -15.04
CA GLU A 160 -0.25 13.76 -14.39
C GLU A 160 0.41 12.74 -13.43
N ILE A 161 -0.41 11.97 -12.70
CA ILE A 161 0.09 10.94 -11.79
C ILE A 161 0.67 9.76 -12.59
N ASP A 162 -0.02 9.29 -13.60
CA ASP A 162 0.42 8.18 -14.46
C ASP A 162 1.72 8.51 -15.20
N ASP A 163 1.82 9.71 -15.77
CA ASP A 163 3.04 10.22 -16.39
C ASP A 163 4.20 10.32 -15.39
N TYR A 164 3.93 10.81 -14.17
CA TYR A 164 4.94 10.86 -13.12
C TYR A 164 5.45 9.48 -12.75
N LEU A 165 4.56 8.54 -12.49
CA LEU A 165 4.92 7.15 -12.13
C LEU A 165 5.72 6.48 -13.24
N LYS A 166 5.34 6.64 -14.51
CA LYS A 166 6.05 6.07 -15.66
C LYS A 166 7.45 6.65 -15.85
N ASN A 167 7.59 7.97 -15.69
CA ASN A 167 8.85 8.67 -15.96
C ASN A 167 9.86 8.59 -14.80
N ASN A 168 9.38 8.33 -13.57
CA ASN A 168 10.21 8.33 -12.36
C ASN A 168 10.36 6.95 -11.71
N SER A 169 9.70 5.92 -12.23
CA SER A 169 9.97 4.54 -11.82
C SER A 169 11.29 4.06 -12.41
N GLN A 170 12.20 3.63 -11.55
CA GLN A 170 13.51 3.12 -11.93
C GLN A 170 13.60 1.64 -11.61
N ASP A 171 14.07 0.85 -12.55
CA ASP A 171 14.40 -0.56 -12.30
C ASP A 171 15.51 -0.61 -11.24
N PHE A 172 15.34 -1.51 -10.28
CA PHE A 172 16.30 -1.63 -9.17
C PHE A 172 17.49 -2.57 -9.51
N ILE A 173 17.45 -3.30 -10.61
CA ILE A 173 18.49 -4.24 -11.03
C ILE A 173 19.43 -3.60 -12.07
#